data_b983ef37e5022fdc07a87b9a3872267c
#
_entry.id   b983ef37e5022fdc07a87b9a3872267c
#
_cell.length_a   1.000
_cell.length_b   1.000
_cell.length_c   1.000
_cell.angle_alpha   90.00
_cell.angle_beta   90.00
_cell.angle_gamma   90.00
#
_symmetry.space_group_name_H-M   'P 1'
#
loop_
_entity.id
_entity.type
_entity.pdbx_description
1 polymer ?
#
loop_
_entity_poly.entity_id
_entity_poly.type
_entity_poly.pdbx_seq_one_letter_code
_entity_poly.pdbx_strand_id
1 'polypeptide(L)'
;VGDGSSHAGEKFLTGRVALVTGGSRGIGLAIARRLGNLGARVAICGRHAEALEQAAKVLAGEGVSALAVVADVTRAADVSSMVQRVETELGPLDILVNNAGMGIFGPFHERSETEWDTVVDTNLKSVFLMSRSVAPGMIARRRGNIVNISSLAGKNAFPDGALYCASKWGLMGLNNCMAEELRGHGIRVSVICPGSVATDFSPHTGRNPATLLQAEDVAHAVAAMLTEGPQSFLSEISLRPLQKS
;
A
#
# COMPACT_ATOMS: atom_id res chain seq x y z
N VAL A 1 -15.07 33.93 3.25
CA VAL A 1 -14.78 33.58 1.84
C VAL A 1 -13.28 33.41 1.78
N GLY A 2 -12.80 32.19 2.00
CA GLY A 2 -11.38 31.81 1.93
C GLY A 2 -11.02 31.51 0.49
N ASP A 3 -9.95 32.11 0.05
CA ASP A 3 -9.32 32.01 -1.25
C ASP A 3 -9.05 30.52 -1.62
N GLY A 4 -9.69 30.08 -2.69
CA GLY A 4 -9.51 28.75 -3.27
C GLY A 4 -8.19 28.64 -4.05
N SER A 5 -7.05 28.94 -3.43
CA SER A 5 -5.75 28.72 -4.05
C SER A 5 -5.52 27.22 -4.21
N SER A 6 -5.48 26.78 -5.45
CA SER A 6 -5.15 25.42 -5.87
C SER A 6 -3.81 24.99 -5.26
N HIS A 7 -3.82 24.01 -4.36
CA HIS A 7 -2.63 23.40 -3.75
C HIS A 7 -1.83 22.50 -4.74
N ALA A 8 -1.92 22.82 -6.02
CA ALA A 8 -1.20 22.15 -7.09
C ALA A 8 0.25 22.66 -7.17
N GLY A 9 1.10 22.23 -6.24
CA GLY A 9 2.52 22.60 -6.24
C GLY A 9 3.28 22.42 -4.93
N GLU A 10 2.60 22.26 -3.82
CA GLU A 10 3.26 22.06 -2.53
C GLU A 10 3.81 20.63 -2.41
N LYS A 11 5.13 20.54 -2.27
CA LYS A 11 5.85 19.26 -2.06
C LYS A 11 5.83 18.89 -0.56
N PHE A 12 4.67 18.52 -0.05
CA PHE A 12 4.42 18.19 1.37
C PHE A 12 5.31 17.08 1.93
N LEU A 13 5.84 16.19 1.06
CA LEU A 13 6.65 15.04 1.46
C LEU A 13 8.15 15.25 1.17
N THR A 14 8.58 16.49 0.93
CA THR A 14 10.00 16.81 0.73
C THR A 14 10.85 16.32 1.91
N GLY A 15 11.93 15.60 1.59
CA GLY A 15 12.82 15.00 2.58
C GLY A 15 12.33 13.71 3.22
N ARG A 16 11.12 13.23 2.90
CA ARG A 16 10.60 11.94 3.36
C ARG A 16 11.04 10.81 2.45
N VAL A 17 11.28 9.64 3.04
CA VAL A 17 11.54 8.40 2.32
C VAL A 17 10.31 7.50 2.38
N ALA A 18 9.84 7.04 1.23
CA ALA A 18 8.67 6.18 1.10
C ALA A 18 9.03 4.85 0.42
N LEU A 19 8.59 3.73 0.99
CA LEU A 19 8.67 2.40 0.39
C LEU A 19 7.26 1.90 0.07
N VAL A 20 7.02 1.53 -1.21
CA VAL A 20 5.75 0.98 -1.68
C VAL A 20 5.94 -0.47 -2.12
N THR A 21 5.29 -1.41 -1.43
CA THR A 21 5.33 -2.81 -1.82
C THR A 21 4.37 -3.10 -2.97
N GLY A 22 4.74 -3.99 -3.89
CA GLY A 22 3.96 -4.24 -5.10
C GLY A 22 3.89 -3.02 -6.02
N GLY A 23 4.97 -2.23 -6.09
CA GLY A 23 5.03 -0.95 -6.80
C GLY A 23 5.25 -1.04 -8.31
N SER A 24 5.27 -2.23 -8.90
CA SER A 24 5.58 -2.39 -10.33
C SER A 24 4.39 -2.11 -11.27
N ARG A 25 3.17 -2.08 -10.77
CA ARG A 25 1.94 -1.82 -11.56
C ARG A 25 0.75 -1.42 -10.70
N GLY A 26 -0.35 -1.05 -11.37
CA GLY A 26 -1.65 -0.81 -10.74
C GLY A 26 -1.59 0.20 -9.60
N ILE A 27 -2.26 -0.11 -8.50
CA ILE A 27 -2.37 0.77 -7.32
C ILE A 27 -0.99 1.16 -6.79
N GLY A 28 -0.05 0.21 -6.65
CA GLY A 28 1.27 0.47 -6.11
C GLY A 28 2.09 1.46 -6.95
N LEU A 29 2.03 1.34 -8.28
CA LEU A 29 2.69 2.27 -9.20
C LEU A 29 2.07 3.68 -9.12
N ALA A 30 0.73 3.77 -9.09
CA ALA A 30 0.04 5.05 -8.94
C ALA A 30 0.36 5.73 -7.59
N ILE A 31 0.46 4.97 -6.50
CA ILE A 31 0.90 5.47 -5.19
C ILE A 31 2.34 5.99 -5.27
N ALA A 32 3.27 5.20 -5.82
CA ALA A 32 4.67 5.59 -5.97
C ALA A 32 4.81 6.91 -6.75
N ARG A 33 4.10 7.04 -7.88
CA ARG A 33 3.98 8.26 -8.68
C ARG A 33 3.49 9.45 -7.85
N ARG A 34 2.39 9.26 -7.14
CA ARG A 34 1.77 10.32 -6.34
C ARG A 34 2.69 10.80 -5.22
N LEU A 35 3.34 9.89 -4.49
CA LEU A 35 4.26 10.25 -3.41
C LEU A 35 5.50 10.97 -3.94
N GLY A 36 6.07 10.52 -5.07
CA GLY A 36 7.18 11.19 -5.72
C GLY A 36 6.83 12.62 -6.17
N ASN A 37 5.65 12.81 -6.76
CA ASN A 37 5.16 14.15 -7.15
C ASN A 37 4.96 15.07 -5.95
N LEU A 38 4.67 14.52 -4.76
CA LEU A 38 4.62 15.27 -3.51
C LEU A 38 6.00 15.51 -2.88
N GLY A 39 7.09 15.08 -3.53
CA GLY A 39 8.46 15.35 -3.12
C GLY A 39 9.12 14.26 -2.28
N ALA A 40 8.49 13.11 -2.08
CA ALA A 40 9.13 11.99 -1.40
C ALA A 40 10.23 11.35 -2.27
N ARG A 41 11.28 10.84 -1.62
CA ARG A 41 12.20 9.87 -2.23
C ARG A 41 11.54 8.51 -2.17
N VAL A 42 11.34 7.89 -3.31
CA VAL A 42 10.50 6.68 -3.42
C VAL A 42 11.34 5.44 -3.69
N ALA A 43 11.06 4.37 -2.96
CA ALA A 43 11.45 3.02 -3.31
C ALA A 43 10.22 2.20 -3.66
N ILE A 44 10.35 1.33 -4.67
CA ILE A 44 9.33 0.35 -5.05
C ILE A 44 9.91 -1.05 -4.97
N CYS A 45 9.11 -2.03 -4.53
CA CYS A 45 9.55 -3.41 -4.54
C CYS A 45 8.53 -4.36 -5.17
N GLY A 46 9.05 -5.51 -5.60
CA GLY A 46 8.30 -6.62 -6.17
C GLY A 46 9.22 -7.79 -6.50
N ARG A 47 8.67 -8.90 -6.98
CA ARG A 47 9.42 -10.14 -7.24
C ARG A 47 10.09 -10.19 -8.63
N HIS A 48 9.61 -9.40 -9.58
CA HIS A 48 10.02 -9.46 -10.98
C HIS A 48 10.87 -8.26 -11.34
N ALA A 49 12.17 -8.47 -11.60
CA ALA A 49 13.15 -7.43 -11.89
C ALA A 49 12.72 -6.56 -13.10
N GLU A 50 12.40 -7.21 -14.23
CA GLU A 50 12.01 -6.51 -15.45
C GLU A 50 10.79 -5.59 -15.27
N ALA A 51 9.76 -6.05 -14.55
CA ALA A 51 8.58 -5.25 -14.27
C ALA A 51 8.88 -4.04 -13.36
N LEU A 52 9.80 -4.20 -12.40
CA LEU A 52 10.25 -3.12 -11.52
C LEU A 52 11.10 -2.09 -12.29
N GLU A 53 12.00 -2.55 -13.14
CA GLU A 53 12.83 -1.66 -13.98
C GLU A 53 11.96 -0.84 -14.95
N GLN A 54 10.97 -1.50 -15.55
CA GLN A 54 10.01 -0.79 -16.41
C GLN A 54 9.20 0.25 -15.65
N ALA A 55 8.72 -0.11 -14.44
CA ALA A 55 8.01 0.83 -13.58
C ALA A 55 8.87 2.03 -13.19
N ALA A 56 10.14 1.79 -12.83
CA ALA A 56 11.08 2.87 -12.53
C ALA A 56 11.35 3.79 -13.73
N LYS A 57 11.44 3.22 -14.94
CA LYS A 57 11.58 4.02 -16.18
C LYS A 57 10.33 4.88 -16.44
N VAL A 58 9.14 4.32 -16.26
CA VAL A 58 7.87 5.08 -16.39
C VAL A 58 7.85 6.24 -15.41
N LEU A 59 8.15 5.98 -14.13
CA LEU A 59 8.20 7.02 -13.10
C LEU A 59 9.25 8.10 -13.43
N ALA A 60 10.43 7.70 -13.88
CA ALA A 60 11.49 8.64 -14.28
C ALA A 60 11.06 9.54 -15.45
N GLY A 61 10.35 8.99 -16.44
CA GLY A 61 9.77 9.77 -17.55
C GLY A 61 8.73 10.81 -17.10
N GLU A 62 8.15 10.63 -15.92
CA GLU A 62 7.20 11.54 -15.28
C GLU A 62 7.87 12.45 -14.21
N GLY A 63 9.21 12.44 -14.12
CA GLY A 63 9.97 13.26 -13.19
C GLY A 63 10.10 12.68 -11.77
N VAL A 64 9.71 11.43 -11.54
CA VAL A 64 9.82 10.73 -10.26
C VAL A 64 10.95 9.70 -10.31
N SER A 65 12.06 9.96 -9.63
CA SER A 65 13.12 8.97 -9.46
C SER A 65 12.71 7.95 -8.39
N ALA A 66 12.72 6.65 -8.72
CA ALA A 66 12.37 5.59 -7.81
C ALA A 66 13.48 4.53 -7.73
N LEU A 67 13.86 4.15 -6.51
CA LEU A 67 14.73 3.00 -6.24
C LEU A 67 13.93 1.70 -6.42
N ALA A 68 14.30 0.90 -7.40
CA ALA A 68 13.70 -0.41 -7.62
C ALA A 68 14.46 -1.50 -6.84
N VAL A 69 13.75 -2.25 -6.00
CA VAL A 69 14.34 -3.33 -5.19
C VAL A 69 13.59 -4.64 -5.42
N VAL A 70 14.29 -5.64 -5.94
CA VAL A 70 13.72 -6.99 -6.08
C VAL A 70 13.69 -7.65 -4.71
N ALA A 71 12.50 -8.02 -4.25
CA ALA A 71 12.31 -8.71 -2.97
C ALA A 71 10.98 -9.45 -2.95
N ASP A 72 10.94 -10.57 -2.25
CA ASP A 72 9.72 -11.28 -1.89
C ASP A 72 9.30 -10.86 -0.47
N VAL A 73 8.22 -10.10 -0.36
CA VAL A 73 7.71 -9.59 0.92
C VAL A 73 7.21 -10.68 1.87
N THR A 74 7.04 -11.92 1.40
CA THR A 74 6.66 -13.08 2.22
C THR A 74 7.85 -13.70 2.95
N ARG A 75 9.09 -13.28 2.63
CA ARG A 75 10.34 -13.81 3.16
C ARG A 75 11.04 -12.79 4.05
N ALA A 76 11.19 -13.11 5.34
CA ALA A 76 11.76 -12.20 6.33
C ALA A 76 13.19 -11.73 5.98
N ALA A 77 14.01 -12.58 5.38
CA ALA A 77 15.37 -12.23 4.96
C ALA A 77 15.37 -11.19 3.84
N ASP A 78 14.50 -11.35 2.83
CA ASP A 78 14.37 -10.40 1.73
C ASP A 78 13.87 -9.04 2.25
N VAL A 79 12.86 -9.06 3.16
CA VAL A 79 12.34 -7.85 3.79
C VAL A 79 13.44 -7.09 4.54
N SER A 80 14.23 -7.79 5.36
CA SER A 80 15.32 -7.17 6.13
C SER A 80 16.37 -6.53 5.20
N SER A 81 16.83 -7.27 4.18
CA SER A 81 17.81 -6.79 3.22
C SER A 81 17.29 -5.60 2.40
N MET A 82 16.01 -5.64 1.99
CA MET A 82 15.38 -4.55 1.26
C MET A 82 15.27 -3.28 2.10
N VAL A 83 14.78 -3.38 3.35
CA VAL A 83 14.67 -2.21 4.24
C VAL A 83 16.04 -1.60 4.48
N GLN A 84 17.06 -2.41 4.78
CA GLN A 84 18.44 -1.94 4.95
C GLN A 84 18.95 -1.22 3.70
N ARG A 85 18.72 -1.77 2.51
CA ARG A 85 19.12 -1.16 1.25
C ARG A 85 18.45 0.19 1.03
N VAL A 86 17.12 0.28 1.24
CA VAL A 86 16.36 1.52 1.11
C VAL A 86 16.90 2.58 2.08
N GLU A 87 17.14 2.23 3.34
CA GLU A 87 17.66 3.17 4.34
C GLU A 87 19.09 3.61 4.04
N THR A 88 19.92 2.74 3.46
CA THR A 88 21.28 3.09 3.04
C THR A 88 21.29 4.06 1.84
N GLU A 89 20.45 3.81 0.83
CA GLU A 89 20.47 4.58 -0.41
C GLU A 89 19.60 5.86 -0.35
N LEU A 90 18.47 5.79 0.37
CA LEU A 90 17.53 6.90 0.43
C LEU A 90 17.45 7.59 1.79
N GLY A 91 18.00 6.98 2.84
CA GLY A 91 17.90 7.47 4.22
C GLY A 91 16.75 6.84 5.00
N PRO A 92 16.56 7.26 6.26
CA PRO A 92 15.61 6.66 7.18
C PRO A 92 14.19 6.60 6.62
N LEU A 93 13.55 5.43 6.72
CA LEU A 93 12.22 5.20 6.15
C LEU A 93 11.13 5.92 6.96
N ASP A 94 10.44 6.88 6.36
CA ASP A 94 9.37 7.64 6.98
C ASP A 94 7.97 7.08 6.65
N ILE A 95 7.80 6.47 5.49
CA ILE A 95 6.50 6.04 4.97
C ILE A 95 6.62 4.61 4.43
N LEU A 96 5.85 3.71 4.98
CA LEU A 96 5.66 2.37 4.44
C LEU A 96 4.24 2.24 3.87
N VAL A 97 4.11 1.85 2.61
CA VAL A 97 2.82 1.47 2.01
C VAL A 97 2.82 -0.03 1.72
N ASN A 98 2.09 -0.77 2.52
CA ASN A 98 1.84 -2.19 2.32
C ASN A 98 0.72 -2.36 1.29
N ASN A 99 1.10 -2.45 0.00
CA ASN A 99 0.17 -2.59 -1.11
C ASN A 99 0.28 -3.97 -1.80
N ALA A 100 1.39 -4.68 -1.66
CA ALA A 100 1.52 -6.02 -2.22
C ALA A 100 0.36 -6.92 -1.79
N GLY A 101 -0.28 -7.58 -2.75
CA GLY A 101 -1.43 -8.42 -2.48
C GLY A 101 -1.85 -9.22 -3.70
N MET A 102 -2.65 -10.25 -3.45
CA MET A 102 -3.22 -11.11 -4.48
C MET A 102 -4.57 -11.69 -4.04
N GLY A 103 -5.35 -12.18 -4.99
CA GLY A 103 -6.59 -12.90 -4.75
C GLY A 103 -6.60 -14.23 -5.48
N ILE A 104 -7.08 -15.26 -4.80
CA ILE A 104 -7.48 -16.55 -5.40
C ILE A 104 -8.95 -16.72 -5.05
N PHE A 105 -9.78 -16.90 -6.07
CA PHE A 105 -11.24 -16.92 -5.96
C PHE A 105 -11.81 -18.27 -6.42
N GLY A 106 -12.93 -18.66 -5.85
CA GLY A 106 -13.66 -19.88 -6.16
C GLY A 106 -14.26 -20.55 -4.92
N PRO A 107 -15.07 -21.61 -5.06
CA PRO A 107 -15.73 -22.29 -3.95
C PRO A 107 -14.70 -22.73 -2.90
N PHE A 108 -14.93 -22.38 -1.62
CA PHE A 108 -13.91 -22.55 -0.58
C PHE A 108 -13.48 -24.00 -0.37
N HIS A 109 -14.42 -24.96 -0.53
CA HIS A 109 -14.18 -26.40 -0.36
C HIS A 109 -13.33 -27.03 -1.49
N GLU A 110 -13.10 -26.29 -2.58
CA GLU A 110 -12.23 -26.67 -3.70
C GLU A 110 -10.84 -26.03 -3.59
N ARG A 111 -10.62 -25.14 -2.61
CA ARG A 111 -9.33 -24.45 -2.45
C ARG A 111 -8.33 -25.34 -1.71
N SER A 112 -7.10 -25.34 -2.19
CA SER A 112 -6.01 -26.09 -1.57
C SER A 112 -5.38 -25.31 -0.40
N GLU A 113 -4.71 -26.04 0.50
CA GLU A 113 -3.88 -25.47 1.55
C GLU A 113 -2.79 -24.54 0.99
N THR A 114 -2.15 -24.92 -0.11
CA THR A 114 -1.13 -24.10 -0.79
C THR A 114 -1.70 -22.78 -1.30
N GLU A 115 -2.93 -22.76 -1.82
CA GLU A 115 -3.60 -21.53 -2.22
C GLU A 115 -3.91 -20.63 -1.02
N TRP A 116 -4.37 -21.24 0.08
CA TRP A 116 -4.58 -20.56 1.35
C TRP A 116 -3.29 -19.91 1.84
N ASP A 117 -2.21 -20.67 1.98
CA ASP A 117 -0.92 -20.19 2.44
C ASP A 117 -0.40 -19.06 1.55
N THR A 118 -0.52 -19.21 0.24
CA THR A 118 -0.08 -18.19 -0.72
C THR A 118 -0.82 -16.86 -0.53
N VAL A 119 -2.14 -16.89 -0.34
CA VAL A 119 -2.95 -15.68 -0.13
C VAL A 119 -2.67 -15.06 1.24
N VAL A 120 -2.62 -15.86 2.30
CA VAL A 120 -2.37 -15.37 3.67
C VAL A 120 -0.94 -14.83 3.80
N ASP A 121 0.05 -15.53 3.29
CA ASP A 121 1.45 -15.09 3.30
C ASP A 121 1.62 -13.76 2.56
N THR A 122 0.96 -13.62 1.40
CA THR A 122 1.09 -12.40 0.59
C THR A 122 0.31 -11.23 1.17
N ASN A 123 -0.93 -11.42 1.65
CA ASN A 123 -1.81 -10.33 2.02
C ASN A 123 -1.74 -9.93 3.50
N LEU A 124 -1.30 -10.83 4.37
CA LEU A 124 -1.30 -10.62 5.82
C LEU A 124 0.09 -10.75 6.44
N LYS A 125 0.76 -11.90 6.28
CA LYS A 125 2.10 -12.13 6.84
C LYS A 125 3.12 -11.11 6.32
N SER A 126 3.07 -10.78 5.02
CA SER A 126 3.94 -9.76 4.44
C SER A 126 3.81 -8.41 5.15
N VAL A 127 2.58 -7.99 5.45
CA VAL A 127 2.32 -6.72 6.17
C VAL A 127 2.91 -6.75 7.56
N PHE A 128 2.78 -7.89 8.27
CA PHE A 128 3.43 -8.08 9.56
C PHE A 128 4.96 -7.97 9.44
N LEU A 129 5.58 -8.68 8.50
CA LEU A 129 7.03 -8.69 8.31
C LEU A 129 7.57 -7.30 7.97
N MET A 130 6.92 -6.61 7.03
CA MET A 130 7.30 -5.25 6.62
C MET A 130 7.17 -4.26 7.78
N SER A 131 6.01 -4.23 8.42
CA SER A 131 5.75 -3.30 9.53
C SER A 131 6.68 -3.55 10.72
N ARG A 132 6.90 -4.83 11.08
CA ARG A 132 7.87 -5.23 12.12
C ARG A 132 9.30 -4.78 11.80
N SER A 133 9.70 -4.82 10.52
CA SER A 133 11.06 -4.45 10.11
C SER A 133 11.32 -2.94 10.22
N VAL A 134 10.31 -2.10 9.92
CA VAL A 134 10.49 -0.63 9.91
C VAL A 134 10.15 0.03 11.25
N ALA A 135 9.27 -0.59 12.07
CA ALA A 135 8.78 0.00 13.31
C ALA A 135 9.89 0.42 14.29
N PRO A 136 10.97 -0.36 14.55
CA PRO A 136 12.02 0.05 15.49
C PRO A 136 12.69 1.38 15.11
N GLY A 137 13.00 1.57 13.82
CA GLY A 137 13.57 2.82 13.33
C GLY A 137 12.60 4.00 13.44
N MET A 138 11.33 3.79 13.14
CA MET A 138 10.29 4.80 13.31
C MET A 138 10.06 5.16 14.78
N ILE A 139 10.03 4.18 15.69
CA ILE A 139 9.91 4.35 17.16
C ILE A 139 11.06 5.21 17.69
N ALA A 140 12.30 4.86 17.33
CA ALA A 140 13.49 5.60 17.77
C ALA A 140 13.45 7.08 17.36
N ARG A 141 12.90 7.39 16.17
CA ARG A 141 12.77 8.77 15.66
C ARG A 141 11.44 9.42 16.08
N ARG A 142 10.53 8.70 16.74
CA ARG A 142 9.18 9.13 17.10
C ARG A 142 8.41 9.73 15.89
N ARG A 143 8.61 9.13 14.72
CA ARG A 143 8.06 9.60 13.45
C ARG A 143 7.95 8.47 12.43
N GLY A 144 6.77 8.28 11.88
CA GLY A 144 6.51 7.30 10.82
C GLY A 144 5.05 7.25 10.41
N ASN A 145 4.83 6.75 9.21
CA ASN A 145 3.49 6.45 8.70
C ASN A 145 3.51 5.05 8.05
N ILE A 146 2.58 4.21 8.46
CA ILE A 146 2.33 2.90 7.85
C ILE A 146 0.92 2.94 7.25
N VAL A 147 0.81 2.77 5.95
CA VAL A 147 -0.47 2.71 5.24
C VAL A 147 -0.68 1.32 4.67
N ASN A 148 -1.75 0.66 5.08
CA ASN A 148 -2.09 -0.68 4.64
C ASN A 148 -3.21 -0.64 3.59
N ILE A 149 -2.99 -1.25 2.42
CA ILE A 149 -4.03 -1.37 1.40
C ILE A 149 -4.80 -2.67 1.64
N SER A 150 -5.96 -2.53 2.28
CA SER A 150 -6.90 -3.62 2.51
C SER A 150 -7.87 -3.76 1.32
N SER A 151 -9.14 -3.89 1.59
CA SER A 151 -10.24 -3.99 0.63
C SER A 151 -11.56 -3.83 1.37
N LEU A 152 -12.66 -3.52 0.66
CA LEU A 152 -14.00 -3.73 1.19
C LEU A 152 -14.26 -5.20 1.57
N ALA A 153 -13.50 -6.15 0.99
CA ALA A 153 -13.46 -7.56 1.39
C ALA A 153 -12.95 -7.80 2.81
N GLY A 154 -12.26 -6.84 3.42
CA GLY A 154 -11.90 -6.87 4.84
C GLY A 154 -13.04 -6.49 5.78
N LYS A 155 -14.20 -6.14 5.24
CA LYS A 155 -15.42 -5.72 5.96
C LYS A 155 -16.67 -6.47 5.53
N ASN A 156 -16.70 -6.96 4.30
CA ASN A 156 -17.86 -7.63 3.72
C ASN A 156 -17.40 -8.95 3.08
N ALA A 157 -18.06 -10.03 3.42
CA ALA A 157 -17.86 -11.32 2.76
C ALA A 157 -18.63 -11.37 1.43
N PHE A 158 -18.15 -12.19 0.49
CA PHE A 158 -18.85 -12.50 -0.75
C PHE A 158 -18.55 -13.94 -1.18
N PRO A 159 -19.42 -14.58 -1.95
CA PRO A 159 -19.20 -15.93 -2.47
C PRO A 159 -17.87 -16.02 -3.23
N ASP A 160 -17.22 -17.17 -3.18
CA ASP A 160 -15.93 -17.47 -3.81
C ASP A 160 -14.73 -16.65 -3.31
N GLY A 161 -14.93 -15.79 -2.32
CA GLY A 161 -13.90 -14.90 -1.78
C GLY A 161 -13.27 -15.34 -0.47
N ALA A 162 -13.48 -16.59 0.00
CA ALA A 162 -13.14 -17.00 1.36
C ALA A 162 -11.69 -16.73 1.75
N LEU A 163 -10.71 -17.15 0.94
CA LEU A 163 -9.29 -16.96 1.22
C LEU A 163 -8.92 -15.48 1.28
N TYR A 164 -9.38 -14.73 0.28
CA TYR A 164 -9.11 -13.30 0.17
C TYR A 164 -9.75 -12.52 1.32
N CYS A 165 -11.04 -12.76 1.60
CA CYS A 165 -11.73 -12.11 2.71
C CYS A 165 -11.04 -12.42 4.04
N ALA A 166 -10.71 -13.69 4.34
CA ALA A 166 -10.02 -14.07 5.56
C ALA A 166 -8.71 -13.29 5.73
N SER A 167 -7.89 -13.20 4.68
CA SER A 167 -6.64 -12.44 4.72
C SER A 167 -6.84 -10.94 4.95
N LYS A 168 -7.88 -10.35 4.35
CA LYS A 168 -8.17 -8.91 4.47
C LYS A 168 -8.86 -8.58 5.80
N TRP A 169 -9.68 -9.47 6.37
CA TRP A 169 -10.20 -9.34 7.75
C TRP A 169 -9.07 -9.44 8.77
N GLY A 170 -8.14 -10.40 8.60
CA GLY A 170 -6.94 -10.50 9.43
C GLY A 170 -6.10 -9.23 9.38
N LEU A 171 -5.96 -8.63 8.18
CA LEU A 171 -5.26 -7.36 8.01
C LEU A 171 -5.93 -6.20 8.75
N MET A 172 -7.27 -6.13 8.79
CA MET A 172 -7.97 -5.11 9.56
C MET A 172 -7.66 -5.22 11.06
N GLY A 173 -7.68 -6.46 11.61
CA GLY A 173 -7.31 -6.70 13.00
C GLY A 173 -5.86 -6.32 13.30
N LEU A 174 -4.92 -6.76 12.46
CA LEU A 174 -3.49 -6.42 12.59
C LEU A 174 -3.27 -4.89 12.53
N ASN A 175 -3.91 -4.21 11.56
CA ASN A 175 -3.83 -2.75 11.44
C ASN A 175 -4.25 -2.04 12.72
N ASN A 176 -5.40 -2.43 13.30
CA ASN A 176 -5.95 -1.79 14.48
C ASN A 176 -5.05 -1.98 15.71
N CYS A 177 -4.51 -3.18 15.90
CA CYS A 177 -3.54 -3.43 16.98
C CYS A 177 -2.27 -2.59 16.80
N MET A 178 -1.68 -2.59 15.60
CA MET A 178 -0.49 -1.78 15.31
C MET A 178 -0.75 -0.27 15.52
N ALA A 179 -1.95 0.22 15.16
CA ALA A 179 -2.31 1.61 15.36
C ALA A 179 -2.33 1.98 16.84
N GLU A 180 -2.94 1.16 17.70
CA GLU A 180 -2.97 1.39 19.14
C GLU A 180 -1.58 1.30 19.79
N GLU A 181 -0.76 0.32 19.39
CA GLU A 181 0.59 0.13 19.94
C GLU A 181 1.54 1.25 19.54
N LEU A 182 1.46 1.75 18.31
CA LEU A 182 2.46 2.64 17.72
C LEU A 182 2.14 4.14 17.85
N ARG A 183 0.86 4.52 18.06
CA ARG A 183 0.49 5.95 18.16
C ARG A 183 1.14 6.66 19.35
N GLY A 184 1.38 5.96 20.47
CA GLY A 184 2.10 6.50 21.63
C GLY A 184 3.56 6.85 21.32
N HIS A 185 4.10 6.31 20.23
CA HIS A 185 5.43 6.60 19.70
C HIS A 185 5.43 7.65 18.58
N GLY A 186 4.30 8.30 18.30
CA GLY A 186 4.18 9.29 17.23
C GLY A 186 4.12 8.69 15.83
N ILE A 187 3.76 7.41 15.70
CA ILE A 187 3.63 6.72 14.43
C ILE A 187 2.16 6.56 14.09
N ARG A 188 1.79 6.88 12.86
CA ARG A 188 0.43 6.73 12.34
C ARG A 188 0.32 5.43 11.56
N VAL A 189 -0.64 4.60 11.91
CA VAL A 189 -0.96 3.38 11.16
C VAL A 189 -2.38 3.51 10.64
N SER A 190 -2.52 3.46 9.32
CA SER A 190 -3.78 3.72 8.63
C SER A 190 -4.10 2.61 7.64
N VAL A 191 -5.38 2.43 7.33
CA VAL A 191 -5.84 1.45 6.36
C VAL A 191 -6.78 2.06 5.33
N ILE A 192 -6.59 1.66 4.08
CA ILE A 192 -7.52 1.98 2.99
C ILE A 192 -8.23 0.71 2.56
N CYS A 193 -9.56 0.79 2.44
CA CYS A 193 -10.44 -0.29 2.01
C CYS A 193 -11.07 0.04 0.64
N PRO A 194 -10.38 -0.18 -0.48
CA PRO A 194 -10.95 0.05 -1.80
C PRO A 194 -12.02 -0.99 -2.14
N GLY A 195 -13.03 -0.55 -2.89
CA GLY A 195 -13.87 -1.44 -3.68
C GLY A 195 -13.15 -1.94 -4.93
N SER A 196 -13.91 -2.29 -5.97
CA SER A 196 -13.32 -2.74 -7.23
C SER A 196 -12.55 -1.62 -7.92
N VAL A 197 -11.28 -1.88 -8.22
CA VAL A 197 -10.35 -0.96 -8.91
C VAL A 197 -10.02 -1.55 -10.29
N ALA A 198 -10.00 -0.71 -11.33
CA ALA A 198 -9.66 -1.10 -12.69
C ALA A 198 -8.16 -1.42 -12.80
N THR A 199 -7.78 -2.65 -12.48
CA THR A 199 -6.41 -3.18 -12.54
C THR A 199 -6.43 -4.65 -12.94
N ASP A 200 -5.28 -5.23 -13.26
CA ASP A 200 -5.13 -6.67 -13.57
C ASP A 200 -5.26 -7.59 -12.35
N PHE A 201 -5.62 -7.06 -11.19
CA PHE A 201 -5.69 -7.84 -9.94
C PHE A 201 -6.80 -8.90 -9.97
N SER A 202 -7.94 -8.59 -10.57
CA SER A 202 -9.10 -9.47 -10.64
C SER A 202 -9.74 -9.38 -12.02
N PRO A 203 -10.18 -10.49 -12.61
CA PRO A 203 -10.95 -10.44 -13.86
C PRO A 203 -12.21 -9.61 -13.65
N HIS A 204 -12.35 -8.52 -14.40
CA HIS A 204 -13.56 -7.66 -14.39
C HIS A 204 -14.62 -8.17 -15.35
N THR A 205 -14.86 -9.49 -15.38
CA THR A 205 -15.76 -10.13 -16.32
C THR A 205 -17.15 -9.48 -16.25
N GLY A 206 -17.56 -8.85 -17.33
CA GLY A 206 -18.87 -8.19 -17.45
C GLY A 206 -19.00 -6.81 -16.78
N ARG A 207 -17.95 -6.26 -16.19
CA ARG A 207 -17.96 -4.91 -15.60
C ARG A 207 -17.31 -3.90 -16.53
N ASN A 208 -17.90 -2.70 -16.63
CA ASN A 208 -17.29 -1.60 -17.37
C ASN A 208 -16.16 -0.98 -16.55
N PRO A 209 -14.88 -1.03 -17.01
CA PRO A 209 -13.76 -0.45 -16.27
C PRO A 209 -13.91 1.04 -15.95
N ALA A 210 -14.66 1.79 -16.78
CA ALA A 210 -14.90 3.22 -16.55
C ALA A 210 -15.81 3.51 -15.35
N THR A 211 -16.54 2.51 -14.82
CA THR A 211 -17.37 2.64 -13.63
C THR A 211 -16.68 2.17 -12.35
N LEU A 212 -15.47 1.64 -12.46
CA LEU A 212 -14.65 1.19 -11.33
C LEU A 212 -13.79 2.34 -10.79
N LEU A 213 -13.31 2.18 -9.55
CA LEU A 213 -12.23 3.05 -9.06
C LEU A 213 -11.02 2.92 -9.97
N GLN A 214 -10.28 4.02 -10.13
CA GLN A 214 -8.98 4.01 -10.78
C GLN A 214 -7.87 3.87 -9.73
N ALA A 215 -6.70 3.43 -10.13
CA ALA A 215 -5.54 3.33 -9.23
C ALA A 215 -5.18 4.68 -8.59
N GLU A 216 -5.41 5.76 -9.33
CA GLU A 216 -5.20 7.15 -8.92
C GLU A 216 -6.12 7.58 -7.78
N ASP A 217 -7.36 7.06 -7.70
CA ASP A 217 -8.27 7.34 -6.59
C ASP A 217 -7.70 6.80 -5.26
N VAL A 218 -7.11 5.60 -5.30
CA VAL A 218 -6.45 5.02 -4.15
C VAL A 218 -5.18 5.79 -3.79
N ALA A 219 -4.39 6.18 -4.79
CA ALA A 219 -3.19 6.98 -4.58
C ALA A 219 -3.51 8.38 -3.99
N HIS A 220 -4.62 8.98 -4.39
CA HIS A 220 -5.13 10.22 -3.80
C HIS A 220 -5.48 10.03 -2.32
N ALA A 221 -6.17 8.96 -1.96
CA ALA A 221 -6.52 8.66 -0.58
C ALA A 221 -5.27 8.39 0.29
N VAL A 222 -4.25 7.70 -0.24
CA VAL A 222 -2.94 7.55 0.45
C VAL A 222 -2.32 8.92 0.70
N ALA A 223 -2.29 9.79 -0.30
CA ALA A 223 -1.73 11.14 -0.14
C ALA A 223 -2.47 11.95 0.93
N ALA A 224 -3.81 11.90 0.96
CA ALA A 224 -4.61 12.57 1.98
C ALA A 224 -4.24 12.09 3.40
N MET A 225 -4.06 10.77 3.61
CA MET A 225 -3.63 10.23 4.91
C MET A 225 -2.25 10.74 5.36
N LEU A 226 -1.36 11.04 4.42
CA LEU A 226 0.02 11.45 4.70
C LEU A 226 0.20 12.96 4.88
N THR A 227 -0.78 13.75 4.46
CA THR A 227 -0.74 15.22 4.51
C THR A 227 -1.57 15.82 5.63
N GLU A 228 -2.15 14.99 6.51
CA GLU A 228 -2.87 15.44 7.70
C GLU A 228 -1.98 16.21 8.67
N GLY A 229 -2.62 17.14 9.38
CA GLY A 229 -1.98 17.95 10.42
C GLY A 229 -1.39 17.12 11.57
N PRO A 230 -0.55 17.70 12.42
CA PRO A 230 0.19 16.96 13.45
C PRO A 230 -0.69 16.36 14.56
N GLN A 231 -1.88 16.89 14.77
CA GLN A 231 -2.78 16.50 15.88
C GLN A 231 -3.77 15.38 15.51
N SER A 232 -3.86 15.05 14.23
CA SER A 232 -4.83 14.06 13.73
C SER A 232 -4.22 13.11 12.72
N PHE A 233 -4.92 12.03 12.44
CA PHE A 233 -4.67 11.18 11.28
C PHE A 233 -5.96 10.49 10.83
N LEU A 234 -6.05 10.26 9.54
CA LEU A 234 -7.09 9.44 8.95
C LEU A 234 -6.75 7.97 9.22
N SER A 235 -7.42 7.35 10.19
CA SER A 235 -7.14 5.96 10.59
C SER A 235 -7.63 4.95 9.56
N GLU A 236 -8.77 5.27 8.91
CA GLU A 236 -9.39 4.40 7.91
C GLU A 236 -10.12 5.20 6.84
N ILE A 237 -9.94 4.79 5.58
CA ILE A 237 -10.72 5.28 4.44
C ILE A 237 -11.35 4.09 3.70
N SER A 238 -12.67 4.13 3.49
CA SER A 238 -13.39 3.22 2.59
C SER A 238 -13.69 3.93 1.27
N LEU A 239 -13.14 3.42 0.15
CA LEU A 239 -13.41 3.93 -1.19
C LEU A 239 -14.41 3.04 -1.91
N ARG A 240 -15.40 3.64 -2.54
CA ARG A 240 -16.41 2.93 -3.33
C ARG A 240 -16.53 3.54 -4.71
N PRO A 241 -16.72 2.73 -5.77
CA PRO A 241 -17.18 3.28 -7.05
C PRO A 241 -18.47 4.07 -6.84
N LEU A 242 -18.60 5.19 -7.53
CA LEU A 242 -19.80 6.02 -7.45
C LEU A 242 -21.03 5.29 -8.02
N GLN A 243 -20.81 4.51 -9.06
CA GLN A 243 -21.84 3.68 -9.66
C GLN A 243 -21.79 2.26 -9.08
N LYS A 244 -22.97 1.70 -8.77
CA LYS A 244 -23.07 0.27 -8.45
C LYS A 244 -22.85 -0.53 -9.74
N SER A 245 -21.84 -1.37 -9.76
CA SER A 245 -21.56 -2.33 -10.83
C SER A 245 -22.34 -3.62 -10.63
#